data_f227b8639c29db9533c6002c6362e992
#
_entry.id   f227b8639c29db9533c6002c6362e992
#
_cell.length_a   1.000
_cell.length_b   1.000
_cell.length_c   1.000
_cell.angle_alpha   90.00
_cell.angle_beta   90.00
_cell.angle_gamma   90.00
#
_symmetry.space_group_name_H-M   'P 1'
#
loop_
_entity.id
_entity.type
_entity.pdbx_description
1 polymer ?
#
loop_
_entity_poly.entity_id
_entity_poly.type
_entity_poly.pdbx_seq_one_letter_code
_entity_poly.pdbx_strand_id
1 'polypeptide(L)'
;NHRLRQGTSLFGDLTVRMLRVCSPPPTMRKRKVNVAVVGVTGAVGQELLNVLETRRFPIDQLLPLASKRSAGKRVRFKGKSRIIRELTGSSFDKIDIAIFSAGGDISSKFAPLAVKAGAIVVDNSSAFRMDKNVPLVVPEINGADTRKHKGIIANPNCTTAITLMALYPLHKEFGVRRIFASTYQAVSGSGAQGIAELKAQVKALASGQKIKKSVYPHQIAFNALPHVDSFLKNGYTKEEMKLENEGRKIMHLGRFKASSTCVRIPVYRAHSVAVNAEFTKPVSVAKARRAIR
;
A
#
# COMPACT_ATOMS: atom_id res chain seq x y z
N ASN A 1 -28.42 -17.77 -40.25
CA ASN A 1 -27.25 -18.54 -39.74
C ASN A 1 -26.00 -17.66 -39.70
N HIS A 2 -25.85 -16.83 -38.65
CA HIS A 2 -24.61 -16.16 -38.36
C HIS A 2 -24.04 -16.77 -37.08
N ARG A 3 -22.96 -17.51 -37.23
CA ARG A 3 -22.14 -17.98 -36.09
C ARG A 3 -21.34 -16.80 -35.59
N LEU A 4 -21.64 -16.32 -34.36
CA LEU A 4 -20.80 -15.42 -33.58
C LEU A 4 -19.54 -16.18 -33.15
N ARG A 5 -18.40 -15.77 -33.64
CA ARG A 5 -17.08 -16.25 -33.16
C ARG A 5 -16.87 -15.70 -31.74
N GLN A 6 -16.67 -16.60 -30.82
CA GLN A 6 -16.27 -16.25 -29.44
C GLN A 6 -14.90 -15.59 -29.46
N GLY A 7 -14.85 -14.32 -29.06
CA GLY A 7 -13.62 -13.60 -28.84
C GLY A 7 -12.94 -14.11 -27.57
N THR A 8 -11.73 -14.62 -27.73
CA THR A 8 -10.84 -14.99 -26.61
C THR A 8 -10.51 -13.77 -25.77
N SER A 9 -10.86 -13.82 -24.48
CA SER A 9 -10.60 -12.78 -23.49
C SER A 9 -9.10 -12.55 -23.33
N LEU A 10 -8.64 -11.37 -23.73
CA LEU A 10 -7.25 -10.89 -23.57
C LEU A 10 -6.87 -10.54 -22.11
N PHE A 11 -7.79 -10.67 -21.16
CA PHE A 11 -7.60 -10.28 -19.77
C PHE A 11 -7.20 -11.42 -18.81
N GLY A 12 -7.29 -12.69 -19.26
CA GLY A 12 -7.03 -13.85 -18.39
C GLY A 12 -5.56 -14.09 -18.04
N ASP A 13 -4.62 -13.66 -18.87
CA ASP A 13 -3.21 -14.09 -18.77
C ASP A 13 -2.30 -13.08 -18.03
N LEU A 14 -2.72 -11.83 -17.88
CA LEU A 14 -1.92 -10.78 -17.21
C LEU A 14 -1.94 -10.87 -15.68
N THR A 15 -3.02 -11.38 -15.09
CA THR A 15 -3.20 -11.41 -13.63
C THR A 15 -2.40 -12.53 -12.97
N VAL A 16 -2.12 -13.62 -13.67
CA VAL A 16 -1.44 -14.79 -13.10
C VAL A 16 0.09 -14.66 -13.13
N ARG A 17 0.66 -13.88 -14.05
CA ARG A 17 2.11 -13.73 -14.18
C ARG A 17 2.76 -12.69 -13.26
N MET A 18 2.03 -11.66 -12.82
CA MET A 18 2.56 -10.68 -11.85
C MET A 18 2.87 -11.27 -10.46
N LEU A 19 2.36 -12.45 -10.14
CA LEU A 19 2.63 -13.13 -8.86
C LEU A 19 3.89 -14.01 -8.85
N ARG A 20 4.64 -14.12 -9.97
CA ARG A 20 5.84 -14.96 -10.05
C ARG A 20 7.18 -14.25 -9.79
N VAL A 21 7.19 -12.96 -9.58
CA VAL A 21 8.44 -12.22 -9.37
C VAL A 21 8.71 -12.08 -7.88
N CYS A 22 9.28 -13.07 -7.31
CA CYS A 22 10.22 -13.11 -6.19
C CYS A 22 10.28 -14.52 -5.60
N SER A 23 10.91 -15.45 -6.30
CA SER A 23 11.45 -16.64 -5.63
C SER A 23 12.72 -16.23 -4.89
N PRO A 24 12.85 -16.48 -3.60
CA PRO A 24 14.07 -16.18 -2.87
C PRO A 24 15.22 -17.08 -3.37
N PRO A 25 16.48 -16.60 -3.33
CA PRO A 25 17.63 -17.40 -3.68
C PRO A 25 17.73 -18.68 -2.81
N PRO A 26 18.27 -19.80 -3.33
CA PRO A 26 18.04 -21.15 -2.80
C PRO A 26 18.80 -21.57 -1.53
N THR A 27 19.50 -20.74 -0.78
CA THR A 27 20.41 -21.24 0.30
C THR A 27 20.54 -20.44 1.58
N MET A 28 19.57 -19.65 2.00
CA MET A 28 19.59 -19.18 3.40
C MET A 28 18.63 -20.02 4.24
N ARG A 29 19.15 -20.82 5.20
CA ARG A 29 18.34 -21.31 6.34
C ARG A 29 17.67 -20.08 6.95
N LYS A 30 16.37 -19.90 6.66
CA LYS A 30 15.60 -18.73 7.11
C LYS A 30 15.55 -18.76 8.63
N ARG A 31 16.39 -17.94 9.29
CA ARG A 31 16.29 -17.71 10.73
C ARG A 31 14.85 -17.29 11.03
N LYS A 32 14.19 -17.98 11.94
CA LYS A 32 12.87 -17.56 12.41
C LYS A 32 13.02 -16.27 13.20
N VAL A 33 12.05 -15.38 13.06
CA VAL A 33 12.03 -14.06 13.69
C VAL A 33 10.74 -13.82 14.46
N ASN A 34 10.81 -13.02 15.51
CA ASN A 34 9.65 -12.54 16.24
C ASN A 34 9.09 -11.31 15.54
N VAL A 35 7.82 -11.36 15.18
CA VAL A 35 7.17 -10.29 14.42
C VAL A 35 6.03 -9.68 15.21
N ALA A 36 6.04 -8.37 15.39
CA ALA A 36 4.91 -7.60 15.86
C ALA A 36 4.14 -6.99 14.68
N VAL A 37 2.80 -7.05 14.71
CA VAL A 37 1.94 -6.36 13.74
C VAL A 37 1.09 -5.34 14.48
N VAL A 38 1.43 -4.07 14.31
CA VAL A 38 0.74 -2.93 14.94
C VAL A 38 -0.40 -2.47 14.05
N GLY A 39 -1.62 -2.38 14.61
CA GLY A 39 -2.83 -2.09 13.86
C GLY A 39 -3.47 -3.33 13.21
N VAL A 40 -3.26 -4.50 13.84
CA VAL A 40 -3.69 -5.81 13.33
C VAL A 40 -5.19 -5.92 13.05
N THR A 41 -6.03 -5.13 13.69
CA THR A 41 -7.50 -5.12 13.48
C THR A 41 -7.95 -4.30 12.29
N GLY A 42 -7.06 -3.49 11.69
CA GLY A 42 -7.34 -2.71 10.49
C GLY A 42 -7.40 -3.59 9.23
N ALA A 43 -7.97 -3.04 8.14
CA ALA A 43 -8.08 -3.75 6.86
C ALA A 43 -6.70 -4.21 6.35
N VAL A 44 -5.70 -3.35 6.42
CA VAL A 44 -4.31 -3.67 6.03
C VAL A 44 -3.67 -4.65 7.01
N GLY A 45 -3.92 -4.49 8.32
CA GLY A 45 -3.38 -5.40 9.34
C GLY A 45 -3.84 -6.84 9.16
N GLN A 46 -5.10 -7.05 8.80
CA GLN A 46 -5.63 -8.39 8.47
C GLN A 46 -4.99 -8.95 7.21
N GLU A 47 -4.81 -8.12 6.18
CA GLU A 47 -4.16 -8.54 4.94
C GLU A 47 -2.67 -8.85 5.13
N LEU A 48 -1.98 -8.11 6.01
CA LEU A 48 -0.60 -8.42 6.41
C LEU A 48 -0.49 -9.83 7.00
N LEU A 49 -1.40 -10.23 7.89
CA LEU A 49 -1.40 -11.60 8.43
C LEU A 49 -1.57 -12.63 7.32
N ASN A 50 -2.51 -12.40 6.41
CA ASN A 50 -2.78 -13.28 5.27
C ASN A 50 -1.55 -13.41 4.36
N VAL A 51 -0.90 -12.29 4.01
CA VAL A 51 0.31 -12.29 3.17
C VAL A 51 1.49 -12.98 3.86
N LEU A 52 1.72 -12.73 5.16
CA LEU A 52 2.78 -13.39 5.92
C LEU A 52 2.57 -14.92 5.97
N GLU A 53 1.32 -15.36 6.07
CA GLU A 53 0.96 -16.78 6.04
C GLU A 53 1.15 -17.38 4.66
N THR A 54 0.57 -16.78 3.62
CA THR A 54 0.65 -17.25 2.22
C THR A 54 2.09 -17.31 1.71
N ARG A 55 2.91 -16.32 2.07
CA ARG A 55 4.34 -16.28 1.72
C ARG A 55 5.21 -17.15 2.61
N ARG A 56 4.62 -17.86 3.57
CA ARG A 56 5.33 -18.71 4.53
C ARG A 56 6.51 -17.99 5.19
N PHE A 57 6.27 -16.70 5.56
CA PHE A 57 7.31 -15.90 6.20
C PHE A 57 7.80 -16.62 7.47
N PRO A 58 9.13 -16.70 7.75
CA PRO A 58 9.71 -17.51 8.80
C PRO A 58 9.52 -16.88 10.20
N ILE A 59 8.28 -16.85 10.68
CA ILE A 59 7.91 -16.30 11.98
C ILE A 59 8.05 -17.39 13.06
N ASP A 60 8.77 -17.06 14.13
CA ASP A 60 8.79 -17.84 15.37
C ASP A 60 7.59 -17.45 16.23
N GLN A 61 7.52 -16.22 16.66
CA GLN A 61 6.40 -15.68 17.42
C GLN A 61 5.75 -14.52 16.68
N LEU A 62 4.40 -14.52 16.62
CA LEU A 62 3.61 -13.40 16.15
C LEU A 62 2.97 -12.68 17.34
N LEU A 63 3.23 -11.38 17.46
CA LEU A 63 2.61 -10.50 18.45
C LEU A 63 1.64 -9.55 17.74
N PRO A 64 0.32 -9.82 17.78
CA PRO A 64 -0.69 -8.91 17.22
C PRO A 64 -0.96 -7.79 18.22
N LEU A 65 -0.77 -6.53 17.79
CA LEU A 65 -0.92 -5.33 18.60
C LEU A 65 -2.02 -4.42 18.05
N ALA A 66 -2.82 -3.85 18.95
CA ALA A 66 -3.84 -2.87 18.62
C ALA A 66 -4.09 -1.91 19.81
N SER A 67 -5.07 -0.99 19.66
CA SER A 67 -5.50 -0.11 20.75
C SER A 67 -6.15 -0.91 21.90
N LYS A 68 -6.21 -0.31 23.09
CA LYS A 68 -6.88 -0.84 24.30
C LYS A 68 -8.29 -1.37 23.99
N ARG A 69 -9.07 -0.67 23.15
CA ARG A 69 -10.43 -1.09 22.71
C ARG A 69 -10.45 -2.47 22.02
N SER A 70 -9.36 -2.88 21.41
CA SER A 70 -9.25 -4.14 20.67
C SER A 70 -8.42 -5.20 21.39
N ALA A 71 -7.77 -4.85 22.49
CA ALA A 71 -7.06 -5.80 23.34
C ALA A 71 -8.00 -6.88 23.87
N GLY A 72 -7.52 -8.10 24.02
CA GLY A 72 -8.31 -9.28 24.42
C GLY A 72 -9.07 -9.95 23.27
N LYS A 73 -9.34 -9.26 22.15
CA LYS A 73 -9.90 -9.88 20.94
C LYS A 73 -8.90 -10.88 20.34
N ARG A 74 -9.38 -11.68 19.40
CA ARG A 74 -8.56 -12.73 18.80
C ARG A 74 -8.44 -12.53 17.29
N VAL A 75 -7.28 -12.88 16.75
CA VAL A 75 -7.02 -13.01 15.31
C VAL A 75 -6.54 -14.41 14.98
N ARG A 76 -6.78 -14.86 13.77
CA ARG A 76 -6.32 -16.18 13.30
C ARG A 76 -5.03 -16.01 12.51
N PHE A 77 -4.04 -16.86 12.77
CA PHE A 77 -2.78 -16.90 12.03
C PHE A 77 -2.22 -18.32 12.01
N LYS A 78 -1.91 -18.87 10.86
CA LYS A 78 -1.45 -20.26 10.63
C LYS A 78 -2.35 -21.27 11.34
N GLY A 79 -3.66 -21.12 11.18
CA GLY A 79 -4.67 -21.99 11.81
C GLY A 79 -4.85 -21.80 13.32
N LYS A 80 -3.98 -21.05 14.01
CA LYS A 80 -4.02 -20.84 15.46
C LYS A 80 -4.66 -19.50 15.81
N SER A 81 -5.44 -19.47 16.89
CA SER A 81 -6.01 -18.25 17.47
C SER A 81 -4.95 -17.53 18.31
N ARG A 82 -4.78 -16.22 18.08
CA ARG A 82 -3.84 -15.34 18.80
C ARG A 82 -4.60 -14.22 19.48
N ILE A 83 -4.26 -13.96 20.74
CA ILE A 83 -4.85 -12.85 21.50
C ILE A 83 -4.16 -11.55 21.07
N ILE A 84 -4.96 -10.54 20.76
CA ILE A 84 -4.48 -9.19 20.48
C ILE A 84 -4.09 -8.55 21.80
N ARG A 85 -2.88 -8.02 21.88
CA ARG A 85 -2.40 -7.25 23.03
C ARG A 85 -2.54 -5.76 22.79
N GLU A 86 -2.63 -5.01 23.88
CA GLU A 86 -2.59 -3.55 23.83
C GLU A 86 -1.21 -3.09 23.38
N LEU A 87 -1.17 -2.08 22.50
CA LEU A 87 0.06 -1.42 22.10
C LEU A 87 0.51 -0.46 23.22
N THR A 88 1.64 -0.75 23.82
CA THR A 88 2.29 0.07 24.85
C THR A 88 3.76 0.31 24.48
N GLY A 89 4.44 1.18 25.23
CA GLY A 89 5.87 1.44 25.02
C GLY A 89 6.77 0.20 25.22
N SER A 90 6.34 -0.75 26.06
CA SER A 90 7.07 -2.00 26.35
C SER A 90 6.67 -3.19 25.46
N SER A 91 5.83 -2.96 24.44
CA SER A 91 5.33 -4.05 23.60
C SER A 91 6.38 -4.69 22.67
N PHE A 92 7.59 -4.13 22.60
CA PHE A 92 8.57 -4.52 21.57
C PHE A 92 9.75 -5.33 22.11
N ASP A 93 9.69 -5.74 23.36
CA ASP A 93 10.73 -6.63 23.92
C ASP A 93 10.83 -7.93 23.11
N LYS A 94 12.06 -8.32 22.76
CA LYS A 94 12.39 -9.51 21.96
C LYS A 94 11.70 -9.57 20.59
N ILE A 95 11.28 -8.42 20.02
CA ILE A 95 10.76 -8.33 18.67
C ILE A 95 11.89 -8.02 17.69
N ASP A 96 12.05 -8.84 16.66
CA ASP A 96 13.02 -8.62 15.59
C ASP A 96 12.48 -7.64 14.52
N ILE A 97 11.19 -7.77 14.17
CA ILE A 97 10.54 -6.95 13.13
C ILE A 97 9.19 -6.46 13.64
N ALA A 98 8.95 -5.16 13.55
CA ALA A 98 7.66 -4.55 13.86
C ALA A 98 7.04 -3.91 12.60
N ILE A 99 5.90 -4.42 12.16
CA ILE A 99 5.18 -3.91 10.97
C ILE A 99 4.06 -3.00 11.46
N PHE A 100 4.11 -1.72 11.06
CA PHE A 100 3.15 -0.69 11.48
C PHE A 100 2.11 -0.41 10.40
N SER A 101 0.84 -0.48 10.76
CA SER A 101 -0.31 -0.11 9.93
C SER A 101 -1.46 0.43 10.78
N ALA A 102 -1.17 1.45 11.61
CA ALA A 102 -2.11 2.02 12.57
C ALA A 102 -2.29 3.56 12.44
N GLY A 103 -1.78 4.14 11.34
CA GLY A 103 -1.80 5.58 11.09
C GLY A 103 -0.55 6.31 11.56
N GLY A 104 -0.37 7.56 11.05
CA GLY A 104 0.85 8.33 11.23
C GLY A 104 1.18 8.66 12.69
N ASP A 105 0.18 9.07 13.47
CA ASP A 105 0.38 9.45 14.88
C ASP A 105 0.87 8.26 15.73
N ILE A 106 0.32 7.07 15.48
CA ILE A 106 0.74 5.84 16.17
C ILE A 106 2.17 5.49 15.75
N SER A 107 2.48 5.56 14.46
CA SER A 107 3.83 5.29 13.96
C SER A 107 4.83 6.28 14.53
N SER A 108 4.55 7.57 14.49
CA SER A 108 5.43 8.60 15.05
C SER A 108 5.73 8.40 16.53
N LYS A 109 4.72 7.95 17.30
CA LYS A 109 4.86 7.71 18.75
C LYS A 109 5.61 6.43 19.06
N PHE A 110 5.28 5.31 18.40
CA PHE A 110 5.72 3.99 18.83
C PHE A 110 6.85 3.37 17.99
N ALA A 111 7.05 3.81 16.73
CA ALA A 111 8.14 3.27 15.92
C ALA A 111 9.53 3.56 16.50
N PRO A 112 9.83 4.77 17.04
CA PRO A 112 11.10 5.02 17.72
C PRO A 112 11.30 4.13 18.96
N LEU A 113 10.22 3.80 19.69
CA LEU A 113 10.30 2.91 20.86
C LEU A 113 10.61 1.47 20.43
N ALA A 114 10.02 1.00 19.32
CA ALA A 114 10.34 -0.29 18.75
C ALA A 114 11.81 -0.39 18.31
N VAL A 115 12.33 0.66 17.66
CA VAL A 115 13.75 0.73 17.28
C VAL A 115 14.66 0.74 18.53
N LYS A 116 14.31 1.50 19.57
CA LYS A 116 15.06 1.51 20.85
C LYS A 116 15.08 0.13 21.50
N ALA A 117 14.03 -0.66 21.35
CA ALA A 117 13.96 -2.04 21.84
C ALA A 117 14.70 -3.06 20.95
N GLY A 118 15.34 -2.61 19.85
CA GLY A 118 16.12 -3.44 18.93
C GLY A 118 15.36 -3.98 17.72
N ALA A 119 14.08 -3.64 17.55
CA ALA A 119 13.31 -4.09 16.39
C ALA A 119 13.61 -3.25 15.13
N ILE A 120 13.60 -3.91 13.97
CA ILE A 120 13.51 -3.20 12.68
C ILE A 120 12.04 -2.90 12.41
N VAL A 121 11.72 -1.64 12.19
CA VAL A 121 10.36 -1.18 11.88
C VAL A 121 10.15 -1.11 10.38
N VAL A 122 9.06 -1.70 9.89
CA VAL A 122 8.52 -1.48 8.55
C VAL A 122 7.22 -0.70 8.70
N ASP A 123 7.25 0.59 8.33
CA ASP A 123 6.12 1.49 8.54
C ASP A 123 5.31 1.73 7.27
N ASN A 124 4.05 1.36 7.28
CA ASN A 124 3.11 1.58 6.17
C ASN A 124 2.39 2.94 6.26
N SER A 125 2.61 3.72 7.31
CA SER A 125 2.03 5.06 7.43
C SER A 125 2.78 6.11 6.60
N SER A 126 2.29 7.33 6.60
CA SER A 126 2.99 8.45 5.95
C SER A 126 4.03 9.14 6.85
N ALA A 127 4.17 8.72 8.12
CA ALA A 127 4.92 9.45 9.13
C ALA A 127 6.39 9.69 8.75
N PHE A 128 7.04 8.67 8.21
CA PHE A 128 8.50 8.71 7.96
C PHE A 128 8.88 8.73 6.47
N ARG A 129 7.90 8.71 5.55
CA ARG A 129 8.19 8.56 4.11
C ARG A 129 9.13 9.62 3.56
N MET A 130 8.98 10.86 4.00
CA MET A 130 9.78 11.98 3.52
C MET A 130 10.96 12.35 4.43
N ASP A 131 11.17 11.62 5.53
CA ASP A 131 12.37 11.78 6.38
C ASP A 131 13.62 11.38 5.59
N LYS A 132 14.63 12.25 5.58
CA LYS A 132 15.90 12.03 4.85
C LYS A 132 16.70 10.84 5.37
N ASN A 133 16.53 10.48 6.65
CA ASN A 133 17.23 9.39 7.30
C ASN A 133 16.50 8.04 7.20
N VAL A 134 15.27 8.03 6.68
CA VAL A 134 14.46 6.83 6.55
C VAL A 134 14.34 6.44 5.09
N PRO A 135 14.79 5.26 4.66
CA PRO A 135 14.60 4.80 3.30
C PRO A 135 13.12 4.55 3.02
N LEU A 136 12.64 5.07 1.88
CA LEU A 136 11.31 4.81 1.34
C LEU A 136 11.46 3.77 0.22
N VAL A 137 10.91 2.56 0.40
CA VAL A 137 11.31 1.42 -0.40
C VAL A 137 10.14 0.76 -1.13
N VAL A 138 10.34 0.56 -2.43
CA VAL A 138 9.67 -0.45 -3.26
C VAL A 138 10.74 -1.49 -3.60
N PRO A 139 10.66 -2.73 -3.08
CA PRO A 139 11.77 -3.69 -3.20
C PRO A 139 12.26 -3.93 -4.62
N GLU A 140 11.38 -3.93 -5.60
CA GLU A 140 11.66 -4.15 -7.02
C GLU A 140 12.36 -2.96 -7.69
N ILE A 141 12.31 -1.78 -7.07
CA ILE A 141 12.87 -0.54 -7.62
C ILE A 141 14.17 -0.18 -6.93
N ASN A 142 14.12 -0.03 -5.62
CA ASN A 142 15.23 0.45 -4.81
C ASN A 142 15.46 -0.40 -3.55
N GLY A 143 15.26 -1.72 -3.64
CA GLY A 143 15.42 -2.64 -2.51
C GLY A 143 16.77 -2.54 -1.80
N ALA A 144 17.85 -2.16 -2.51
CA ALA A 144 19.16 -1.94 -1.92
C ALA A 144 19.19 -0.83 -0.86
N ASP A 145 18.25 0.13 -0.93
CA ASP A 145 18.15 1.22 0.05
C ASP A 145 17.76 0.73 1.44
N THR A 146 17.17 -0.46 1.56
CA THR A 146 16.91 -1.08 2.87
C THR A 146 18.16 -1.17 3.73
N ARG A 147 19.34 -1.33 3.14
CA ARG A 147 20.62 -1.40 3.87
C ARG A 147 21.01 -0.08 4.54
N LYS A 148 20.38 1.03 4.18
CA LYS A 148 20.66 2.38 4.71
C LYS A 148 19.77 2.73 5.91
N HIS A 149 18.89 1.80 6.35
CA HIS A 149 17.98 2.10 7.45
C HIS A 149 18.72 2.32 8.78
N LYS A 150 18.18 3.22 9.59
CA LYS A 150 18.57 3.45 10.98
C LYS A 150 17.51 2.90 11.95
N GLY A 151 16.99 1.70 11.63
CA GLY A 151 15.93 1.04 12.38
C GLY A 151 14.55 1.15 11.77
N ILE A 152 14.25 2.16 10.95
CA ILE A 152 12.95 2.34 10.29
C ILE A 152 13.11 2.25 8.77
N ILE A 153 12.20 1.53 8.13
CA ILE A 153 12.02 1.44 6.67
C ILE A 153 10.58 1.86 6.39
N ALA A 154 10.39 2.88 5.57
CA ALA A 154 9.07 3.35 5.18
C ALA A 154 8.56 2.62 3.92
N ASN A 155 7.29 2.23 3.95
CA ASN A 155 6.56 1.72 2.80
C ASN A 155 5.79 2.87 2.12
N PRO A 156 5.80 3.00 0.79
CA PRO A 156 5.20 4.12 0.10
C PRO A 156 3.66 4.11 0.14
N ASN A 157 3.10 5.20 -0.36
CA ASN A 157 1.67 5.29 -0.68
C ASN A 157 1.28 4.21 -1.70
N CYS A 158 0.07 3.68 -1.55
CA CYS A 158 -0.44 2.59 -2.40
C CYS A 158 -0.47 2.98 -3.88
N THR A 159 -0.97 4.18 -4.20
CA THR A 159 -1.04 4.69 -5.57
C THR A 159 0.36 4.93 -6.15
N THR A 160 1.29 5.47 -5.34
CA THR A 160 2.69 5.62 -5.73
C THR A 160 3.31 4.27 -6.06
N ALA A 161 3.18 3.28 -5.18
CA ALA A 161 3.78 1.96 -5.37
C ALA A 161 3.32 1.29 -6.67
N ILE A 162 2.00 1.21 -6.91
CA ILE A 162 1.46 0.56 -8.12
C ILE A 162 1.83 1.30 -9.40
N THR A 163 1.87 2.64 -9.35
CA THR A 163 2.27 3.46 -10.50
C THR A 163 3.74 3.26 -10.84
N LEU A 164 4.61 3.31 -9.83
CA LEU A 164 6.05 3.17 -10.05
C LEU A 164 6.45 1.77 -10.46
N MET A 165 5.75 0.72 -10.01
CA MET A 165 5.99 -0.66 -10.46
C MET A 165 5.83 -0.82 -11.97
N ALA A 166 4.84 -0.15 -12.58
CA ALA A 166 4.65 -0.15 -14.03
C ALA A 166 5.60 0.82 -14.76
N LEU A 167 5.89 1.96 -14.14
CA LEU A 167 6.66 3.05 -14.75
C LEU A 167 8.18 2.78 -14.73
N TYR A 168 8.71 2.15 -13.68
CA TYR A 168 10.14 2.02 -13.48
C TYR A 168 10.85 1.18 -14.55
N PRO A 169 10.31 0.05 -15.02
CA PRO A 169 10.89 -0.66 -16.17
C PRO A 169 10.97 0.22 -17.42
N LEU A 170 9.94 1.01 -17.68
CA LEU A 170 9.93 1.96 -18.80
C LEU A 170 10.94 3.09 -18.59
N HIS A 171 11.07 3.58 -17.34
CA HIS A 171 12.07 4.58 -17.02
C HIS A 171 13.49 4.08 -17.30
N LYS A 172 13.81 2.86 -16.89
CA LYS A 172 15.15 2.26 -17.13
C LYS A 172 15.51 2.20 -18.60
N GLU A 173 14.56 1.94 -19.47
CA GLU A 173 14.81 1.81 -20.90
C GLU A 173 14.72 3.15 -21.64
N PHE A 174 13.74 3.98 -21.32
CA PHE A 174 13.40 5.16 -22.13
C PHE A 174 13.63 6.50 -21.42
N GLY A 175 13.86 6.51 -20.10
CA GLY A 175 14.06 7.73 -19.31
C GLY A 175 12.77 8.56 -19.17
N VAL A 176 12.01 8.33 -18.11
CA VAL A 176 10.80 9.14 -17.84
C VAL A 176 11.15 10.58 -17.48
N ARG A 177 10.44 11.53 -18.07
CA ARG A 177 10.55 12.99 -17.78
C ARG A 177 9.45 13.44 -16.83
N ARG A 178 8.20 13.18 -17.19
CA ARG A 178 7.02 13.54 -16.40
C ARG A 178 5.87 12.58 -16.70
N ILE A 179 4.92 12.55 -15.76
CA ILE A 179 3.68 11.81 -15.94
C ILE A 179 2.47 12.67 -15.60
N PHE A 180 1.33 12.33 -16.23
CA PHE A 180 0.00 12.72 -15.79
C PHE A 180 -0.73 11.44 -15.40
N ALA A 181 -1.36 11.44 -14.22
CA ALA A 181 -2.02 10.27 -13.70
C ALA A 181 -3.44 10.58 -13.23
N SER A 182 -4.40 9.76 -13.63
CA SER A 182 -5.74 9.75 -13.07
C SER A 182 -5.95 8.47 -12.31
N THR A 183 -6.31 8.56 -11.02
CA THR A 183 -6.44 7.39 -10.16
C THR A 183 -7.90 7.08 -9.88
N TYR A 184 -8.20 5.80 -9.76
CA TYR A 184 -9.50 5.26 -9.38
C TYR A 184 -9.30 4.45 -8.10
N GLN A 185 -9.50 5.12 -6.94
CA GLN A 185 -9.08 4.57 -5.65
C GLN A 185 -10.26 3.97 -4.90
N ALA A 186 -10.14 2.68 -4.57
CA ALA A 186 -11.11 1.94 -3.79
C ALA A 186 -11.23 2.49 -2.35
N VAL A 187 -12.40 2.29 -1.73
CA VAL A 187 -12.69 2.74 -0.36
C VAL A 187 -11.82 2.07 0.71
N SER A 188 -11.18 0.93 0.40
CA SER A 188 -10.21 0.29 1.32
C SER A 188 -9.01 1.16 1.66
N GLY A 189 -8.68 2.16 0.82
CA GLY A 189 -7.67 3.17 1.13
C GLY A 189 -8.00 4.02 2.36
N SER A 190 -9.29 4.16 2.71
CA SER A 190 -9.77 4.76 3.96
C SER A 190 -9.97 3.74 5.09
N GLY A 191 -9.40 2.54 4.94
CA GLY A 191 -9.47 1.47 5.93
C GLY A 191 -10.82 0.78 6.02
N ALA A 192 -11.04 0.05 7.13
CA ALA A 192 -12.27 -0.70 7.36
C ALA A 192 -13.52 0.19 7.43
N GLN A 193 -13.36 1.43 7.90
CA GLN A 193 -14.47 2.38 8.01
C GLN A 193 -14.99 2.82 6.64
N GLY A 194 -14.11 3.05 5.65
CA GLY A 194 -14.52 3.38 4.29
C GLY A 194 -15.30 2.24 3.63
N ILE A 195 -14.86 0.99 3.85
CA ILE A 195 -15.59 -0.20 3.37
C ILE A 195 -16.97 -0.29 4.04
N ALA A 196 -17.04 -0.08 5.35
CA ALA A 196 -18.28 -0.13 6.11
C ALA A 196 -19.27 0.96 5.67
N GLU A 197 -18.79 2.18 5.43
CA GLU A 197 -19.62 3.29 4.96
C GLU A 197 -20.20 3.01 3.58
N LEU A 198 -19.39 2.54 2.61
CA LEU A 198 -19.91 2.17 1.29
C LEU A 198 -21.01 1.09 1.40
N LYS A 199 -20.77 0.04 2.20
CA LYS A 199 -21.77 -1.02 2.43
C LYS A 199 -23.07 -0.47 3.02
N ALA A 200 -22.96 0.40 4.03
CA ALA A 200 -24.11 1.00 4.70
C ALA A 200 -24.91 1.92 3.75
N GLN A 201 -24.23 2.73 2.94
CA GLN A 201 -24.87 3.61 1.97
C GLN A 201 -25.57 2.84 0.86
N VAL A 202 -24.96 1.78 0.32
CA VAL A 202 -25.59 0.91 -0.70
C VAL A 202 -26.86 0.26 -0.12
N LYS A 203 -26.79 -0.27 1.11
CA LYS A 203 -27.96 -0.86 1.77
C LYS A 203 -29.07 0.17 1.99
N ALA A 204 -28.73 1.36 2.49
CA ALA A 204 -29.71 2.42 2.76
C ALA A 204 -30.42 2.85 1.47
N LEU A 205 -29.69 3.08 0.39
CA LEU A 205 -30.25 3.46 -0.92
C LEU A 205 -31.17 2.36 -1.48
N ALA A 206 -30.77 1.09 -1.38
CA ALA A 206 -31.59 -0.04 -1.82
C ALA A 206 -32.91 -0.19 -1.01
N SER A 207 -32.93 0.33 0.21
CA SER A 207 -34.12 0.29 1.10
C SER A 207 -34.87 1.63 1.15
N GLY A 208 -34.59 2.61 0.29
CA GLY A 208 -35.18 3.95 0.32
C GLY A 208 -34.86 4.77 1.57
N GLN A 209 -33.84 4.39 2.34
CA GLN A 209 -33.44 5.06 3.57
C GLN A 209 -32.43 6.18 3.30
N LYS A 210 -32.42 7.17 4.21
CA LYS A 210 -31.41 8.24 4.17
C LYS A 210 -30.02 7.69 4.45
N ILE A 211 -29.05 8.08 3.63
CA ILE A 211 -27.64 7.74 3.83
C ILE A 211 -27.02 8.53 4.98
N LYS A 212 -26.03 7.92 5.65
CA LYS A 212 -25.16 8.62 6.59
C LYS A 212 -23.76 8.76 5.99
N LYS A 213 -23.12 9.89 6.20
CA LYS A 213 -21.74 10.20 5.82
C LYS A 213 -20.92 10.31 7.10
N SER A 214 -19.79 9.61 7.18
CA SER A 214 -18.93 9.60 8.36
C SER A 214 -17.44 9.64 8.00
N VAL A 215 -17.06 9.07 6.87
CA VAL A 215 -15.67 8.99 6.38
C VAL A 215 -15.46 9.96 5.22
N TYR A 216 -16.44 10.06 4.34
CA TYR A 216 -16.35 10.89 3.14
C TYR A 216 -17.19 12.16 3.26
N PRO A 217 -16.74 13.31 2.69
CA PRO A 217 -17.49 14.56 2.71
C PRO A 217 -18.80 14.47 1.91
N HIS A 218 -18.83 13.59 0.90
CA HIS A 218 -19.99 13.36 0.03
C HIS A 218 -20.37 11.88 0.00
N GLN A 219 -21.58 11.59 -0.51
CA GLN A 219 -22.02 10.22 -0.77
C GLN A 219 -20.99 9.53 -1.65
N ILE A 220 -20.54 8.34 -1.21
CA ILE A 220 -19.59 7.52 -2.00
C ILE A 220 -20.32 6.45 -2.83
N ALA A 221 -21.45 5.93 -2.37
CA ALA A 221 -22.23 4.94 -3.13
C ALA A 221 -22.71 5.54 -4.45
N PHE A 222 -22.38 4.88 -5.56
CA PHE A 222 -22.72 5.32 -6.94
C PHE A 222 -22.18 6.71 -7.33
N ASN A 223 -21.03 7.10 -6.75
CA ASN A 223 -20.43 8.40 -7.00
C ASN A 223 -18.90 8.30 -7.18
N ALA A 224 -18.29 9.31 -7.78
CA ALA A 224 -16.86 9.50 -7.91
C ALA A 224 -16.46 10.79 -7.20
N LEU A 225 -15.55 10.71 -6.23
CA LEU A 225 -15.14 11.86 -5.42
C LEU A 225 -13.69 12.25 -5.73
N PRO A 226 -13.43 13.33 -6.47
CA PRO A 226 -12.08 13.85 -6.73
C PRO A 226 -11.56 14.60 -5.49
N HIS A 227 -11.67 13.99 -4.32
CA HIS A 227 -11.29 14.53 -3.04
C HIS A 227 -10.74 13.40 -2.17
N VAL A 228 -9.46 13.11 -2.36
CA VAL A 228 -8.74 12.11 -1.55
C VAL A 228 -7.68 12.82 -0.71
N ASP A 229 -7.82 12.75 0.63
CA ASP A 229 -7.00 13.50 1.59
C ASP A 229 -7.36 15.02 1.59
N SER A 230 -6.64 15.84 2.34
CA SER A 230 -6.89 17.28 2.48
C SER A 230 -6.25 18.10 1.36
N PHE A 231 -6.91 19.19 0.96
CA PHE A 231 -6.37 20.15 0.00
C PHE A 231 -5.22 20.96 0.57
N LEU A 232 -4.26 21.26 -0.28
CA LEU A 232 -3.13 22.14 -0.02
C LEU A 232 -3.37 23.53 -0.65
N LYS A 233 -2.56 24.51 -0.28
CA LYS A 233 -2.64 25.89 -0.83
C LYS A 233 -2.43 25.96 -2.35
N ASN A 234 -1.77 24.98 -2.95
CA ASN A 234 -1.53 24.91 -4.39
C ASN A 234 -2.68 24.29 -5.18
N GLY A 235 -3.80 23.97 -4.53
CA GLY A 235 -4.98 23.37 -5.16
C GLY A 235 -4.94 21.85 -5.30
N TYR A 236 -3.79 21.21 -5.09
CA TYR A 236 -3.69 19.75 -5.03
C TYR A 236 -4.08 19.22 -3.66
N THR A 237 -4.49 17.96 -3.61
CA THR A 237 -4.60 17.25 -2.32
C THR A 237 -3.25 16.70 -1.87
N LYS A 238 -3.12 16.40 -0.57
CA LYS A 238 -1.92 15.70 -0.04
C LYS A 238 -1.69 14.37 -0.76
N GLU A 239 -2.77 13.65 -1.10
CA GLU A 239 -2.68 12.39 -1.82
C GLU A 239 -2.02 12.55 -3.19
N GLU A 240 -2.43 13.56 -3.94
CA GLU A 240 -1.90 13.85 -5.28
C GLU A 240 -0.42 14.20 -5.27
N MET A 241 0.04 14.95 -4.26
CA MET A 241 1.46 15.30 -4.12
C MET A 241 2.36 14.12 -3.74
N LYS A 242 1.80 13.03 -3.20
CA LYS A 242 2.60 11.84 -2.82
C LYS A 242 3.26 11.21 -4.04
N LEU A 243 2.58 11.13 -5.17
CA LEU A 243 3.13 10.48 -6.37
C LEU A 243 4.41 11.16 -6.86
N GLU A 244 4.47 12.48 -6.85
CA GLU A 244 5.67 13.22 -7.23
C GLU A 244 6.77 13.10 -6.16
N ASN A 245 6.44 13.41 -4.92
CA ASN A 245 7.42 13.51 -3.83
C ASN A 245 8.04 12.14 -3.50
N GLU A 246 7.21 11.12 -3.32
CA GLU A 246 7.66 9.76 -3.05
C GLU A 246 8.35 9.15 -4.28
N GLY A 247 7.83 9.43 -5.50
CA GLY A 247 8.42 8.97 -6.75
C GLY A 247 9.85 9.48 -6.95
N ARG A 248 10.10 10.76 -6.65
CA ARG A 248 11.48 11.33 -6.65
C ARG A 248 12.41 10.56 -5.74
N LYS A 249 11.95 10.26 -4.53
CA LYS A 249 12.76 9.58 -3.52
C LYS A 249 13.03 8.12 -3.88
N ILE A 250 12.00 7.38 -4.29
CA ILE A 250 12.10 5.94 -4.61
C ILE A 250 12.94 5.70 -5.86
N MET A 251 12.73 6.49 -6.92
CA MET A 251 13.46 6.32 -8.18
C MET A 251 14.81 7.05 -8.21
N HIS A 252 15.17 7.79 -7.14
CA HIS A 252 16.36 8.66 -7.11
C HIS A 252 16.40 9.69 -8.25
N LEU A 253 15.22 10.21 -8.62
CA LEU A 253 15.05 11.16 -9.72
C LEU A 253 14.55 12.51 -9.20
N GLY A 254 15.47 13.38 -8.75
CA GLY A 254 15.12 14.68 -8.19
C GLY A 254 14.32 15.60 -9.13
N ARG A 255 14.46 15.42 -10.44
CA ARG A 255 13.72 16.19 -11.48
C ARG A 255 12.42 15.53 -11.96
N PHE A 256 12.04 14.38 -11.41
CA PHE A 256 10.79 13.73 -11.76
C PHE A 256 9.60 14.64 -11.45
N LYS A 257 8.68 14.76 -12.40
CA LYS A 257 7.45 15.54 -12.28
C LYS A 257 6.24 14.63 -12.46
N ALA A 258 5.26 14.78 -11.58
CA ALA A 258 3.99 14.11 -11.69
C ALA A 258 2.85 15.08 -11.35
N SER A 259 1.84 15.14 -12.22
CA SER A 259 0.57 15.76 -11.90
C SER A 259 -0.48 14.66 -11.84
N SER A 260 -1.21 14.57 -10.75
CA SER A 260 -2.23 13.53 -10.57
C SER A 260 -3.57 14.12 -10.12
N THR A 261 -4.65 13.47 -10.58
CA THR A 261 -6.00 13.68 -10.07
C THR A 261 -6.40 12.39 -9.35
N CYS A 262 -6.64 12.50 -8.05
CA CYS A 262 -6.99 11.34 -7.23
C CYS A 262 -8.50 11.27 -6.98
N VAL A 263 -9.14 10.19 -7.45
CA VAL A 263 -10.58 10.02 -7.35
C VAL A 263 -10.93 8.80 -6.51
N ARG A 264 -11.75 8.97 -5.46
CA ARG A 264 -12.34 7.89 -4.70
C ARG A 264 -13.57 7.36 -5.44
N ILE A 265 -13.61 6.05 -5.67
CA ILE A 265 -14.71 5.37 -6.38
C ILE A 265 -15.38 4.33 -5.48
N PRO A 266 -16.64 3.93 -5.77
CA PRO A 266 -17.41 3.01 -4.94
C PRO A 266 -17.04 1.55 -5.19
N VAL A 267 -15.75 1.24 -5.06
CA VAL A 267 -15.18 -0.11 -5.18
C VAL A 267 -14.55 -0.48 -3.85
N TYR A 268 -14.75 -1.70 -3.39
CA TYR A 268 -14.27 -2.12 -2.08
C TYR A 268 -12.76 -2.19 -1.97
N ARG A 269 -12.10 -2.79 -2.95
CA ARG A 269 -10.64 -3.05 -2.92
C ARG A 269 -10.04 -2.88 -4.32
N ALA A 270 -8.73 -2.73 -4.35
CA ALA A 270 -7.87 -2.46 -5.51
C ALA A 270 -8.03 -1.04 -6.08
N HIS A 271 -6.90 -0.44 -6.40
CA HIS A 271 -6.83 0.83 -7.10
C HIS A 271 -6.46 0.59 -8.56
N SER A 272 -6.90 1.49 -9.43
CA SER A 272 -6.45 1.55 -10.82
C SER A 272 -5.87 2.93 -11.09
N VAL A 273 -4.91 3.01 -12.01
CA VAL A 273 -4.28 4.27 -12.41
C VAL A 273 -4.15 4.29 -13.92
N ALA A 274 -4.68 5.34 -14.55
CA ALA A 274 -4.39 5.67 -15.94
C ALA A 274 -3.20 6.63 -15.96
N VAL A 275 -2.15 6.29 -16.71
CA VAL A 275 -0.92 7.06 -16.75
C VAL A 275 -0.59 7.45 -18.19
N ASN A 276 -0.39 8.75 -18.42
CA ASN A 276 0.29 9.27 -19.60
C ASN A 276 1.72 9.64 -19.19
N ALA A 277 2.72 9.09 -19.87
CA ALA A 277 4.12 9.29 -19.53
C ALA A 277 4.92 9.84 -20.71
N GLU A 278 5.71 10.88 -20.46
CA GLU A 278 6.66 11.42 -21.42
C GLU A 278 8.07 10.88 -21.12
N PHE A 279 8.76 10.47 -22.15
CA PHE A 279 10.09 9.90 -22.08
C PHE A 279 11.12 10.74 -22.84
N THR A 280 12.40 10.56 -22.51
CA THR A 280 13.50 11.22 -23.19
C THR A 280 13.88 10.54 -24.50
N LYS A 281 13.63 9.22 -24.60
CA LYS A 281 13.92 8.42 -25.79
C LYS A 281 12.60 8.02 -26.48
N PRO A 282 12.61 7.82 -27.82
CA PRO A 282 11.45 7.32 -28.53
C PRO A 282 10.98 5.98 -28.02
N VAL A 283 9.66 5.84 -27.85
CA VAL A 283 9.02 4.63 -27.33
C VAL A 283 8.12 4.03 -28.41
N SER A 284 8.28 2.73 -28.70
CA SER A 284 7.30 1.97 -29.46
C SER A 284 6.52 1.03 -28.53
N VAL A 285 5.26 0.74 -28.90
CA VAL A 285 4.39 -0.17 -28.11
C VAL A 285 5.07 -1.52 -27.89
N ALA A 286 5.73 -2.07 -28.92
CA ALA A 286 6.42 -3.36 -28.82
C ALA A 286 7.58 -3.33 -27.80
N LYS A 287 8.39 -2.25 -27.79
CA LYS A 287 9.46 -2.08 -26.80
C LYS A 287 8.92 -1.86 -25.40
N ALA A 288 7.88 -1.02 -25.24
CA ALA A 288 7.25 -0.78 -23.95
C ALA A 288 6.67 -2.08 -23.34
N ARG A 289 5.96 -2.88 -24.13
CA ARG A 289 5.46 -4.19 -23.69
C ARG A 289 6.57 -5.17 -23.26
N ARG A 290 7.71 -5.15 -23.94
CA ARG A 290 8.86 -5.97 -23.53
C ARG A 290 9.46 -5.49 -22.20
N ALA A 291 9.56 -4.20 -22.00
CA ALA A 291 10.12 -3.62 -20.77
C ALA A 291 9.30 -3.94 -19.53
N ILE A 292 7.96 -4.04 -19.66
CA ILE A 292 7.05 -4.33 -18.54
C ILE A 292 6.96 -5.84 -18.23
N ARG A 293 7.26 -6.71 -19.18
CA ARG A 293 7.26 -8.18 -18.98
C ARG A 293 8.46 -8.66 -18.18
#